data_10428cc9b52ca4ae5253e3de03b8bb13
#
_entry.id   10428cc9b52ca4ae5253e3de03b8bb13
#
_cell.length_a   1.000
_cell.length_b   1.000
_cell.length_c   1.000
_cell.angle_alpha   90.00
_cell.angle_beta   90.00
_cell.angle_gamma   90.00
#
_symmetry.space_group_name_H-M   'P 1'
#
loop_
_entity.id
_entity.type
_entity.pdbx_description
1 polymer ?
#
loop_
_entity_poly.entity_id
_entity_poly.type
_entity_poly.pdbx_seq_one_letter_code
_entity_poly.pdbx_strand_id
1 'polypeptide(L)'
;MKIELLKEPNLEFGNDFICDDPKIGISIGGFFSLTNQSHKSEIHYSIIGTQANIEDAISWISGFANHIEASGKDEERLDDSLIEDGEVVEYTDEGELFHTDYSFLNTADEVREQLEQATTVNTKVNKKRNPDFPGFNSESQIKSTFLNDETNNREIQLYKLREILKDKTINSFDKAVRICDLYKQAYDYILNKTITKPTVCFIIIPSEVFKKLSSIRYAGQSNFNLRRYLKAELIVKSQAIPVQIILEDTVTQR
;
A
#
# COMPACT_ATOMS: atom_id res chain seq x y z
N MET A 1 10.91 31.11 18.35
CA MET A 1 10.50 29.69 18.35
C MET A 1 11.57 28.97 17.57
N LYS A 2 12.29 28.05 18.19
CA LYS A 2 13.36 27.29 17.47
C LYS A 2 12.71 26.04 16.94
N ILE A 3 12.61 25.91 15.62
CA ILE A 3 12.13 24.69 14.97
C ILE A 3 13.36 23.82 14.76
N GLU A 4 13.35 22.62 15.30
CA GLU A 4 14.40 21.63 15.13
C GLU A 4 13.88 20.52 14.23
N LEU A 5 14.55 20.31 13.10
CA LEU A 5 14.24 19.18 12.22
C LEU A 5 14.88 17.94 12.84
N LEU A 6 14.06 16.97 13.20
CA LEU A 6 14.57 15.68 13.68
C LEU A 6 14.92 14.82 12.46
N LYS A 7 16.10 14.21 12.48
CA LYS A 7 16.51 13.23 11.48
C LYS A 7 15.56 12.04 11.56
N GLU A 8 15.12 11.51 10.40
CA GLU A 8 14.32 10.29 10.36
C GLU A 8 15.08 9.13 11.01
N PRO A 9 14.41 8.30 11.82
CA PRO A 9 15.05 7.15 12.45
C PRO A 9 15.35 6.08 11.39
N ASN A 10 16.50 5.42 11.54
CA ASN A 10 16.80 4.22 10.78
C ASN A 10 15.77 3.13 11.11
N LEU A 11 15.32 2.42 10.08
CA LEU A 11 14.39 1.29 10.15
C LEU A 11 15.17 -0.01 9.98
N GLU A 12 14.78 -1.03 10.74
CA GLU A 12 15.36 -2.36 10.66
C GLU A 12 14.45 -3.25 9.79
N PHE A 13 15.06 -4.02 8.89
CA PHE A 13 14.40 -4.91 7.94
C PHE A 13 14.88 -6.35 8.14
N GLY A 14 14.42 -7.27 7.32
CA GLY A 14 14.92 -8.64 7.34
C GLY A 14 16.42 -8.72 7.04
N ASN A 15 17.06 -9.82 7.43
CA ASN A 15 18.49 -10.04 7.26
C ASN A 15 19.39 -8.98 7.92
N ASP A 16 18.93 -8.40 9.04
CA ASP A 16 19.63 -7.33 9.79
C ASP A 16 19.95 -6.07 8.97
N PHE A 17 19.20 -5.86 7.88
CA PHE A 17 19.37 -4.72 7.02
C PHE A 17 18.78 -3.45 7.66
N ILE A 18 19.55 -2.38 7.71
CA ILE A 18 19.13 -1.09 8.30
C ILE A 18 19.15 -0.01 7.26
N CYS A 19 18.04 0.72 7.12
CA CYS A 19 17.89 1.81 6.15
C CYS A 19 16.82 2.79 6.64
N ASP A 20 16.90 4.04 6.23
CA ASP A 20 15.88 5.07 6.48
C ASP A 20 14.73 5.03 5.47
N ASP A 21 14.97 4.52 4.25
CA ASP A 21 13.95 4.36 3.22
C ASP A 21 13.25 3.00 3.31
N PRO A 22 11.93 2.96 3.63
CA PRO A 22 11.19 1.70 3.74
C PRO A 22 11.04 0.94 2.42
N LYS A 23 11.10 1.61 1.26
CA LYS A 23 10.99 0.93 -0.03
C LYS A 23 12.30 0.20 -0.36
N ILE A 24 13.42 0.88 -0.18
CA ILE A 24 14.76 0.28 -0.32
C ILE A 24 14.90 -0.87 0.68
N GLY A 25 14.57 -0.61 1.94
CA GLY A 25 14.69 -1.59 3.01
C GLY A 25 13.94 -2.88 2.75
N ILE A 26 12.68 -2.80 2.31
CA ILE A 26 11.87 -3.98 1.98
C ILE A 26 12.39 -4.70 0.73
N SER A 27 12.83 -3.95 -0.29
CA SER A 27 13.29 -4.53 -1.55
C SER A 27 14.59 -5.31 -1.39
N ILE A 28 15.48 -4.88 -0.50
CA ILE A 28 16.80 -5.48 -0.26
C ILE A 28 16.77 -6.44 0.93
N GLY A 29 16.29 -5.96 2.08
CA GLY A 29 16.30 -6.73 3.33
C GLY A 29 15.10 -7.67 3.49
N GLY A 30 13.99 -7.38 2.82
CA GLY A 30 12.73 -8.06 3.05
C GLY A 30 12.03 -7.60 4.34
N PHE A 31 11.01 -8.31 4.76
CA PHE A 31 10.24 -7.94 5.95
C PHE A 31 10.98 -8.25 7.25
N PHE A 32 10.91 -7.32 8.19
CA PHE A 32 11.41 -7.50 9.54
C PHE A 32 10.60 -8.54 10.33
N SER A 33 11.29 -9.33 11.17
CA SER A 33 10.64 -10.25 12.11
C SER A 33 11.35 -10.22 13.47
N LEU A 34 10.61 -9.78 14.49
CA LEU A 34 11.08 -9.74 15.88
C LEU A 34 11.54 -11.11 16.44
N THR A 35 11.02 -12.19 15.89
CA THR A 35 11.25 -13.54 16.44
C THR A 35 12.19 -14.38 15.58
N ASN A 36 12.79 -13.80 14.55
CA ASN A 36 13.51 -14.51 13.48
C ASN A 36 12.69 -15.66 12.86
N GLN A 37 11.38 -15.65 13.09
CA GLN A 37 10.46 -16.52 12.38
C GLN A 37 10.24 -15.94 10.99
N SER A 38 10.34 -16.78 9.97
CA SER A 38 10.00 -16.38 8.62
C SER A 38 8.58 -15.78 8.61
N HIS A 39 8.41 -14.63 7.97
CA HIS A 39 7.09 -14.09 7.71
C HIS A 39 6.27 -15.11 6.90
N LYS A 40 4.95 -14.92 6.84
CA LYS A 40 4.07 -15.86 6.13
C LYS A 40 4.46 -15.93 4.65
N SER A 41 4.77 -17.13 4.18
CA SER A 41 5.03 -17.41 2.76
C SER A 41 3.75 -17.33 1.91
N GLU A 42 2.58 -17.49 2.53
CA GLU A 42 1.28 -17.43 1.88
C GLU A 42 0.41 -16.39 2.56
N ILE A 43 -0.08 -15.45 1.77
CA ILE A 43 -1.01 -14.39 2.18
C ILE A 43 -2.37 -14.71 1.56
N HIS A 44 -3.21 -15.42 2.31
CA HIS A 44 -4.58 -15.69 1.88
C HIS A 44 -5.40 -14.41 1.98
N TYR A 45 -6.05 -14.04 0.88
CA TYR A 45 -6.88 -12.85 0.85
C TYR A 45 -8.30 -13.11 0.40
N SER A 46 -9.21 -12.25 0.84
CA SER A 46 -10.58 -12.15 0.36
C SER A 46 -10.87 -10.76 -0.16
N ILE A 47 -11.89 -10.65 -1.00
CA ILE A 47 -12.31 -9.38 -1.58
C ILE A 47 -13.79 -9.15 -1.28
N ILE A 48 -14.13 -7.91 -0.93
CA ILE A 48 -15.51 -7.43 -0.82
C ILE A 48 -15.69 -6.28 -1.81
N GLY A 49 -16.62 -6.42 -2.74
CA GLY A 49 -16.89 -5.43 -3.76
C GLY A 49 -18.03 -5.86 -4.67
N THR A 50 -18.27 -5.13 -5.74
CA THR A 50 -19.15 -5.61 -6.82
C THR A 50 -18.49 -6.76 -7.57
N GLN A 51 -19.24 -7.55 -8.33
CA GLN A 51 -18.66 -8.65 -9.11
C GLN A 51 -17.52 -8.16 -10.00
N ALA A 52 -17.71 -7.07 -10.76
CA ALA A 52 -16.67 -6.49 -11.59
C ALA A 52 -15.44 -6.06 -10.77
N ASN A 53 -15.65 -5.41 -9.63
CA ASN A 53 -14.55 -5.02 -8.75
C ASN A 53 -13.76 -6.20 -8.18
N ILE A 54 -14.41 -7.32 -7.92
CA ILE A 54 -13.74 -8.55 -7.45
C ILE A 54 -12.83 -9.10 -8.57
N GLU A 55 -13.35 -9.19 -9.79
CA GLU A 55 -12.59 -9.69 -10.95
C GLU A 55 -11.38 -8.77 -11.27
N ASP A 56 -11.60 -7.46 -11.31
CA ASP A 56 -10.53 -6.48 -11.53
C ASP A 56 -9.47 -6.53 -10.41
N ALA A 57 -9.89 -6.64 -9.15
CA ALA A 57 -8.96 -6.72 -8.03
C ALA A 57 -8.15 -8.02 -8.03
N ILE A 58 -8.73 -9.16 -8.39
CA ILE A 58 -7.97 -10.42 -8.55
C ILE A 58 -6.91 -10.25 -9.64
N SER A 59 -7.29 -9.69 -10.79
CA SER A 59 -6.36 -9.43 -11.89
C SER A 59 -5.24 -8.47 -11.47
N TRP A 60 -5.56 -7.40 -10.75
CA TRP A 60 -4.62 -6.40 -10.27
C TRP A 60 -3.64 -6.98 -9.24
N ILE A 61 -4.13 -7.74 -8.23
CA ILE A 61 -3.30 -8.38 -7.20
C ILE A 61 -2.41 -9.47 -7.82
N SER A 62 -2.89 -10.21 -8.83
CA SER A 62 -2.07 -11.21 -9.53
C SER A 62 -0.83 -10.60 -10.18
N GLY A 63 -0.93 -9.33 -10.61
CA GLY A 63 0.20 -8.58 -11.14
C GLY A 63 1.32 -8.34 -10.13
N PHE A 64 1.03 -8.37 -8.82
CA PHE A 64 2.04 -8.20 -7.78
C PHE A 64 3.04 -9.35 -7.68
N ALA A 65 2.75 -10.50 -8.28
CA ALA A 65 3.71 -11.60 -8.34
C ALA A 65 4.92 -11.27 -9.22
N ASN A 66 4.76 -10.31 -10.13
CA ASN A 66 5.80 -9.96 -11.10
C ASN A 66 6.74 -8.88 -10.54
N HIS A 67 7.96 -8.93 -11.01
CA HIS A 67 8.90 -7.82 -10.87
C HIS A 67 8.35 -6.59 -11.63
N ILE A 68 8.43 -5.42 -10.99
CA ILE A 68 8.01 -4.15 -11.59
C ILE A 68 9.21 -3.20 -11.58
N GLU A 69 9.66 -2.82 -12.76
CA GLU A 69 10.71 -1.85 -12.90
C GLU A 69 10.25 -0.46 -12.42
N ALA A 70 11.12 0.24 -11.71
CA ALA A 70 10.86 1.60 -11.32
C ALA A 70 10.68 2.48 -12.57
N SER A 71 9.61 3.28 -12.60
CA SER A 71 9.37 4.17 -13.72
C SER A 71 10.42 5.28 -13.77
N GLY A 72 11.23 5.31 -14.84
CA GLY A 72 12.25 6.33 -15.08
C GLY A 72 11.69 7.70 -15.52
N LYS A 73 10.52 8.10 -15.04
CA LYS A 73 9.86 9.34 -15.48
C LYS A 73 10.52 10.65 -15.03
N ASP A 74 11.59 10.58 -14.25
CA ASP A 74 12.31 11.77 -13.79
C ASP A 74 13.55 12.10 -14.65
N GLU A 75 13.63 11.61 -15.90
CA GLU A 75 14.79 11.80 -16.76
C GLU A 75 15.02 13.23 -17.27
N GLU A 76 14.09 14.14 -17.07
CA GLU A 76 14.14 15.44 -17.77
C GLU A 76 14.62 16.64 -16.92
N ARG A 77 15.05 16.45 -15.66
CA ARG A 77 15.40 17.61 -14.80
C ARG A 77 16.66 17.46 -13.94
N LEU A 78 17.75 17.02 -14.50
CA LEU A 78 19.02 17.16 -13.78
C LEU A 78 20.08 17.73 -14.72
N ASP A 79 20.51 18.92 -14.36
CA ASP A 79 21.67 19.60 -14.88
C ASP A 79 22.91 18.77 -14.50
N ASP A 80 23.72 18.36 -15.48
CA ASP A 80 24.96 17.60 -15.30
C ASP A 80 26.01 18.32 -14.42
N SER A 81 25.73 19.55 -13.98
CA SER A 81 26.59 20.37 -13.14
C SER A 81 26.55 20.02 -11.63
N LEU A 82 25.74 19.09 -11.22
CA LEU A 82 25.55 18.74 -9.78
C LEU A 82 26.30 17.49 -9.32
N ILE A 83 27.17 16.92 -10.15
CA ILE A 83 28.01 15.77 -9.81
C ILE A 83 29.45 16.24 -9.64
N GLU A 84 29.85 16.53 -8.43
CA GLU A 84 31.27 16.67 -8.07
C GLU A 84 31.71 15.44 -7.28
N ASP A 85 32.79 14.79 -7.77
CA ASP A 85 33.57 13.73 -7.07
C ASP A 85 32.83 12.51 -6.50
N GLY A 86 31.76 12.05 -7.15
CA GLY A 86 31.10 10.79 -6.77
C GLY A 86 30.16 10.89 -5.56
N GLU A 87 29.97 12.09 -5.03
CA GLU A 87 28.96 12.35 -4.01
C GLU A 87 27.65 12.84 -4.65
N VAL A 88 26.54 12.22 -4.29
CA VAL A 88 25.20 12.67 -4.70
C VAL A 88 24.77 13.78 -3.75
N VAL A 89 24.70 14.99 -4.28
CA VAL A 89 24.24 16.15 -3.53
C VAL A 89 22.77 16.40 -3.88
N GLU A 90 21.89 16.26 -2.91
CA GLU A 90 20.48 16.60 -3.08
C GLU A 90 20.18 17.98 -2.51
N TYR A 91 19.43 18.76 -3.27
CA TYR A 91 18.88 20.03 -2.79
C TYR A 91 17.39 19.86 -2.49
N THR A 92 16.94 20.43 -1.38
CA THR A 92 15.51 20.63 -1.14
C THR A 92 15.00 21.79 -1.99
N ASP A 93 13.68 21.90 -2.14
CA ASP A 93 13.02 23.07 -2.73
C ASP A 93 13.42 24.40 -2.05
N GLU A 94 14.05 24.33 -0.87
CA GLU A 94 14.56 25.46 -0.09
C GLU A 94 16.10 25.63 -0.23
N GLY A 95 16.77 24.81 -1.05
CA GLY A 95 18.21 24.96 -1.36
C GLY A 95 19.17 24.41 -0.29
N GLU A 96 18.71 23.56 0.62
CA GLU A 96 19.57 22.91 1.62
C GLU A 96 20.15 21.59 1.10
N LEU A 97 21.44 21.35 1.41
CA LEU A 97 22.22 20.18 1.00
C LEU A 97 21.94 19.00 1.95
N PHE A 98 21.54 17.86 1.39
CA PHE A 98 21.44 16.61 2.15
C PHE A 98 22.55 15.64 1.72
N HIS A 99 23.33 15.19 2.69
CA HIS A 99 24.26 14.08 2.52
C HIS A 99 23.59 12.80 3.03
N THR A 100 23.37 11.84 2.16
CA THR A 100 22.95 10.51 2.57
C THR A 100 24.19 9.63 2.70
N ASP A 101 24.61 9.36 3.92
CA ASP A 101 25.76 8.51 4.21
C ASP A 101 25.33 7.04 4.25
N TYR A 102 25.74 6.27 3.25
CA TYR A 102 25.50 4.82 3.15
C TYR A 102 26.67 3.98 3.73
N SER A 103 27.58 4.58 4.48
CA SER A 103 28.77 3.92 5.04
C SER A 103 28.45 2.75 6.00
N PHE A 104 27.21 2.63 6.46
CA PHE A 104 26.75 1.58 7.36
C PHE A 104 26.44 0.23 6.66
N LEU A 105 26.44 0.18 5.32
CA LEU A 105 26.11 -1.01 4.52
C LEU A 105 27.26 -2.06 4.48
N ASN A 106 28.30 -1.89 5.28
CA ASN A 106 29.50 -2.72 5.27
C ASN A 106 29.36 -4.12 5.87
N THR A 107 28.15 -4.57 6.27
CA THR A 107 27.98 -5.80 7.04
C THR A 107 27.59 -7.03 6.24
N ALA A 108 27.23 -6.91 4.96
CA ALA A 108 26.94 -8.05 4.10
C ALA A 108 27.49 -7.82 2.69
N ASP A 109 28.51 -8.57 2.30
CA ASP A 109 29.18 -8.41 1.01
C ASP A 109 28.23 -8.55 -0.19
N GLU A 110 27.27 -9.45 -0.13
CA GLU A 110 26.23 -9.65 -1.18
C GLU A 110 25.27 -8.46 -1.30
N VAL A 111 24.91 -7.86 -0.17
CA VAL A 111 24.05 -6.68 -0.14
C VAL A 111 24.80 -5.46 -0.67
N ARG A 112 26.10 -5.39 -0.39
CA ARG A 112 26.99 -4.37 -0.93
C ARG A 112 27.14 -4.49 -2.44
N GLU A 113 27.32 -5.70 -2.96
CA GLU A 113 27.39 -5.96 -4.40
C GLU A 113 26.09 -5.63 -5.12
N GLN A 114 24.94 -5.93 -4.54
CA GLN A 114 23.64 -5.54 -5.08
C GLN A 114 23.40 -4.02 -5.02
N LEU A 115 23.84 -3.36 -3.96
CA LEU A 115 23.79 -1.90 -3.85
C LEU A 115 24.78 -1.24 -4.80
N GLU A 116 25.99 -1.75 -4.95
CA GLU A 116 26.99 -1.25 -5.90
C GLU A 116 26.49 -1.46 -7.34
N GLN A 117 25.82 -2.58 -7.64
CA GLN A 117 25.15 -2.79 -8.93
C GLN A 117 23.95 -1.86 -9.11
N ALA A 118 23.16 -1.67 -8.09
CA ALA A 118 22.06 -0.71 -8.09
C ALA A 118 22.58 0.74 -8.20
N THR A 119 23.70 1.04 -7.58
CA THR A 119 24.33 2.38 -7.61
C THR A 119 25.12 2.62 -8.91
N THR A 120 25.81 1.61 -9.46
CA THR A 120 26.57 1.75 -10.73
C THR A 120 25.65 1.85 -11.94
N VAL A 121 24.50 1.21 -11.92
CA VAL A 121 23.46 1.41 -12.95
C VAL A 121 22.86 2.82 -12.85
N ASN A 122 23.09 3.52 -11.75
CA ASN A 122 22.43 4.75 -11.37
C ASN A 122 23.25 5.98 -11.19
N THR A 123 24.48 6.00 -11.61
CA THR A 123 25.29 7.24 -11.65
C THR A 123 24.71 8.35 -12.54
N LYS A 124 23.65 8.06 -13.29
CA LYS A 124 22.80 9.08 -13.92
C LYS A 124 21.50 9.34 -13.17
N VAL A 125 21.38 8.89 -11.93
CA VAL A 125 20.10 8.73 -11.32
C VAL A 125 20.13 9.12 -9.86
N ASN A 126 20.00 10.37 -9.63
CA ASN A 126 19.21 10.87 -8.55
C ASN A 126 17.80 10.29 -8.55
N LYS A 127 17.63 9.19 -9.09
CA LYS A 127 16.45 8.65 -9.69
C LYS A 127 15.92 7.53 -8.89
N LYS A 128 16.63 7.05 -7.88
CA LYS A 128 16.21 5.83 -7.23
C LYS A 128 15.93 5.94 -5.77
N ARG A 129 15.12 6.90 -5.45
CA ARG A 129 14.21 6.79 -4.33
C ARG A 129 13.08 5.79 -4.58
N ASN A 130 12.95 5.26 -5.79
CA ASN A 130 12.00 4.20 -6.11
C ASN A 130 12.76 2.99 -6.65
N PRO A 131 13.21 2.07 -5.78
CA PRO A 131 13.79 0.81 -6.23
C PRO A 131 12.74 -0.02 -6.99
N ASP A 132 13.22 -0.90 -7.85
CA ASP A 132 12.35 -1.86 -8.51
C ASP A 132 11.60 -2.68 -7.47
N PHE A 133 10.35 -2.99 -7.77
CA PHE A 133 9.56 -3.86 -6.89
C PHE A 133 9.87 -5.32 -7.23
N PRO A 134 10.38 -6.12 -6.29
CA PRO A 134 10.87 -7.48 -6.60
C PRO A 134 9.76 -8.50 -6.85
N GLY A 135 8.51 -8.14 -6.60
CA GLY A 135 7.34 -9.02 -6.69
C GLY A 135 7.08 -9.84 -5.43
N PHE A 136 5.80 -10.19 -5.25
CA PHE A 136 5.36 -11.12 -4.20
C PHE A 136 5.37 -12.55 -4.76
N ASN A 137 6.51 -13.20 -4.72
CA ASN A 137 6.71 -14.58 -5.15
C ASN A 137 7.74 -15.30 -4.27
N SER A 138 7.89 -16.61 -4.46
CA SER A 138 8.81 -17.44 -3.65
C SER A 138 10.29 -17.19 -3.93
N GLU A 139 10.63 -16.58 -5.05
CA GLU A 139 12.02 -16.36 -5.50
C GLU A 139 12.51 -14.96 -5.14
N SER A 140 11.60 -14.01 -4.90
CA SER A 140 11.94 -12.65 -4.51
C SER A 140 12.42 -12.55 -3.05
N GLN A 141 13.02 -11.43 -2.69
CA GLN A 141 13.41 -11.13 -1.31
C GLN A 141 12.21 -11.13 -0.35
N ILE A 142 11.02 -10.83 -0.88
CA ILE A 142 9.77 -10.81 -0.10
C ILE A 142 9.33 -12.24 0.28
N LYS A 143 9.60 -13.24 -0.55
CA LYS A 143 9.28 -14.68 -0.30
C LYS A 143 7.85 -14.94 0.16
N SER A 144 6.89 -14.15 -0.32
CA SER A 144 5.47 -14.30 -0.01
C SER A 144 4.66 -14.32 -1.29
N THR A 145 3.58 -15.09 -1.32
CA THR A 145 2.64 -15.16 -2.43
C THR A 145 1.23 -14.79 -1.97
N PHE A 146 0.50 -14.07 -2.81
CA PHE A 146 -0.92 -13.80 -2.58
C PHE A 146 -1.78 -14.93 -3.17
N LEU A 147 -2.64 -15.51 -2.34
CA LEU A 147 -3.56 -16.58 -2.73
C LEU A 147 -5.00 -16.13 -2.49
N ASN A 148 -5.80 -16.12 -3.55
CA ASN A 148 -7.23 -15.86 -3.45
C ASN A 148 -7.99 -17.14 -3.11
N ASP A 149 -8.82 -17.08 -2.07
CA ASP A 149 -9.86 -18.07 -1.85
C ASP A 149 -11.19 -17.47 -2.34
N GLU A 150 -11.59 -17.84 -3.55
CA GLU A 150 -12.81 -17.33 -4.19
C GLU A 150 -14.05 -17.56 -3.34
N THR A 151 -14.06 -18.64 -2.54
CA THR A 151 -15.20 -18.95 -1.65
C THR A 151 -15.35 -17.93 -0.53
N ASN A 152 -14.30 -17.20 -0.20
CA ASN A 152 -14.30 -16.14 0.81
C ASN A 152 -14.57 -14.75 0.23
N ASN A 153 -14.62 -14.58 -1.09
CA ASN A 153 -15.03 -13.33 -1.69
C ASN A 153 -16.52 -13.04 -1.44
N ARG A 154 -16.88 -11.79 -1.28
CA ARG A 154 -18.28 -11.37 -1.03
C ARG A 154 -18.70 -10.27 -1.97
N GLU A 155 -19.68 -10.58 -2.78
CA GLU A 155 -20.28 -9.64 -3.69
C GLU A 155 -21.25 -8.69 -2.96
N ILE A 156 -21.12 -7.40 -3.23
CA ILE A 156 -22.11 -6.39 -2.96
C ILE A 156 -22.79 -6.03 -4.29
N GLN A 157 -24.06 -6.33 -4.39
CA GLN A 157 -24.80 -6.12 -5.62
C GLN A 157 -24.86 -4.63 -5.97
N LEU A 158 -24.37 -4.26 -7.13
CA LEU A 158 -24.26 -2.88 -7.59
C LEU A 158 -25.61 -2.14 -7.58
N TYR A 159 -26.70 -2.85 -7.89
CA TYR A 159 -28.02 -2.24 -7.87
C TYR A 159 -28.45 -1.74 -6.48
N LYS A 160 -28.08 -2.48 -5.39
CA LYS A 160 -28.35 -2.05 -4.01
C LYS A 160 -27.61 -0.77 -3.65
N LEU A 161 -26.36 -0.66 -4.06
CA LEU A 161 -25.59 0.58 -3.89
C LEU A 161 -26.24 1.74 -4.62
N ARG A 162 -26.66 1.52 -5.87
CA ARG A 162 -27.33 2.53 -6.68
C ARG A 162 -28.71 2.92 -6.16
N GLU A 163 -29.46 1.99 -5.61
CA GLU A 163 -30.75 2.25 -4.96
C GLU A 163 -30.55 3.22 -3.77
N ILE A 164 -29.60 2.93 -2.88
CA ILE A 164 -29.29 3.81 -1.75
C ILE A 164 -28.83 5.19 -2.24
N LEU A 165 -27.96 5.26 -3.27
CA LEU A 165 -27.49 6.54 -3.81
C LEU A 165 -28.62 7.38 -4.44
N LYS A 166 -29.63 6.74 -5.04
CA LYS A 166 -30.76 7.40 -5.70
C LYS A 166 -31.89 7.77 -4.73
N ASP A 167 -31.93 7.19 -3.54
CA ASP A 167 -32.98 7.48 -2.56
C ASP A 167 -32.95 8.96 -2.15
N LYS A 168 -34.00 9.68 -2.47
CA LYS A 168 -34.15 11.11 -2.15
C LYS A 168 -34.72 11.36 -0.75
N THR A 169 -35.16 10.33 -0.06
CA THR A 169 -35.79 10.44 1.26
C THR A 169 -34.79 10.51 2.40
N ILE A 170 -33.53 10.11 2.14
CA ILE A 170 -32.45 10.09 3.14
C ILE A 170 -31.31 11.05 2.73
N ASN A 171 -30.68 11.65 3.72
CA ASN A 171 -29.55 12.54 3.51
C ASN A 171 -28.26 11.79 3.12
N SER A 172 -27.23 12.51 2.72
CA SER A 172 -25.96 11.93 2.25
C SER A 172 -25.23 11.15 3.34
N PHE A 173 -25.32 11.57 4.59
CA PHE A 173 -24.72 10.87 5.72
C PHE A 173 -25.38 9.51 5.93
N ASP A 174 -26.72 9.45 5.98
CA ASP A 174 -27.44 8.20 6.13
C ASP A 174 -27.19 7.24 4.95
N LYS A 175 -27.04 7.77 3.73
CA LYS A 175 -26.62 6.96 2.58
C LYS A 175 -25.25 6.34 2.81
N ALA A 176 -24.29 7.12 3.29
CA ALA A 176 -22.94 6.63 3.57
C ALA A 176 -22.95 5.55 4.64
N VAL A 177 -23.70 5.75 5.73
CA VAL A 177 -23.86 4.74 6.79
C VAL A 177 -24.46 3.45 6.25
N ARG A 178 -25.56 3.53 5.50
CA ARG A 178 -26.22 2.33 4.91
C ARG A 178 -25.30 1.58 3.95
N ILE A 179 -24.50 2.29 3.16
CA ILE A 179 -23.51 1.65 2.29
C ILE A 179 -22.41 0.98 3.13
N CYS A 180 -21.90 1.64 4.16
CA CYS A 180 -20.94 1.03 5.09
C CYS A 180 -21.51 -0.22 5.75
N ASP A 181 -22.78 -0.24 6.09
CA ASP A 181 -23.45 -1.42 6.68
C ASP A 181 -23.47 -2.62 5.73
N LEU A 182 -23.60 -2.42 4.41
CA LEU A 182 -23.49 -3.51 3.43
C LEU A 182 -22.08 -4.13 3.45
N TYR A 183 -21.04 -3.31 3.47
CA TYR A 183 -19.65 -3.79 3.57
C TYR A 183 -19.38 -4.48 4.90
N LYS A 184 -19.91 -3.93 5.99
CA LYS A 184 -19.82 -4.52 7.33
C LYS A 184 -20.47 -5.89 7.42
N GLN A 185 -21.67 -6.05 6.86
CA GLN A 185 -22.37 -7.35 6.81
C GLN A 185 -21.56 -8.39 6.02
N ALA A 186 -20.99 -7.99 4.87
CA ALA A 186 -20.14 -8.86 4.07
C ALA A 186 -18.86 -9.26 4.83
N TYR A 187 -18.22 -8.31 5.50
CA TYR A 187 -17.05 -8.57 6.33
C TYR A 187 -17.37 -9.46 7.54
N ASP A 188 -18.50 -9.23 8.21
CA ASP A 188 -18.96 -10.06 9.34
C ASP A 188 -19.23 -11.49 8.91
N TYR A 189 -19.69 -11.69 7.69
CA TYR A 189 -19.84 -13.03 7.15
C TYR A 189 -18.47 -13.72 7.01
N ILE A 190 -17.47 -13.04 6.44
CA ILE A 190 -16.10 -13.58 6.33
C ILE A 190 -15.55 -13.89 7.72
N LEU A 191 -15.69 -12.96 8.67
CA LEU A 191 -15.16 -13.11 10.01
C LEU A 191 -15.76 -14.29 10.78
N ASN A 192 -17.07 -14.55 10.62
CA ASN A 192 -17.82 -15.48 11.47
C ASN A 192 -18.23 -16.79 10.79
N LYS A 193 -18.23 -16.86 9.46
CA LYS A 193 -18.81 -17.98 8.71
C LYS A 193 -17.81 -18.72 7.84
N THR A 194 -16.59 -18.18 7.60
CA THR A 194 -15.59 -18.91 6.83
C THR A 194 -14.81 -19.88 7.71
N ILE A 195 -14.50 -21.05 7.18
CA ILE A 195 -13.73 -22.09 7.88
C ILE A 195 -12.28 -21.62 8.00
N THR A 196 -11.70 -21.18 6.89
CA THR A 196 -10.34 -20.65 6.85
C THR A 196 -10.41 -19.13 6.73
N LYS A 197 -9.94 -18.44 7.77
CA LYS A 197 -9.91 -16.97 7.76
C LYS A 197 -8.80 -16.45 6.86
N PRO A 198 -9.09 -15.47 6.00
CA PRO A 198 -8.05 -14.84 5.22
C PRO A 198 -7.09 -14.04 6.11
N THR A 199 -5.88 -13.86 5.65
CA THR A 199 -4.84 -13.04 6.31
C THR A 199 -5.16 -11.56 6.19
N VAL A 200 -5.77 -11.16 5.08
CA VAL A 200 -6.18 -9.79 4.77
C VAL A 200 -7.47 -9.77 3.98
N CYS A 201 -8.28 -8.74 4.17
CA CYS A 201 -9.48 -8.48 3.40
C CYS A 201 -9.34 -7.18 2.61
N PHE A 202 -9.45 -7.25 1.28
CA PHE A 202 -9.51 -6.09 0.40
C PHE A 202 -10.96 -5.66 0.22
N ILE A 203 -11.23 -4.39 0.42
CA ILE A 203 -12.55 -3.80 0.18
C ILE A 203 -12.43 -2.83 -0.96
N ILE A 204 -13.17 -3.10 -2.04
CA ILE A 204 -13.16 -2.25 -3.23
C ILE A 204 -14.40 -1.37 -3.23
N ILE A 205 -14.20 -0.06 -3.22
CA ILE A 205 -15.28 0.92 -3.25
C ILE A 205 -15.48 1.41 -4.69
N PRO A 206 -16.69 1.23 -5.28
CA PRO A 206 -16.99 1.75 -6.61
C PRO A 206 -16.80 3.26 -6.70
N SER A 207 -16.27 3.74 -7.85
CA SER A 207 -15.99 5.14 -8.09
C SER A 207 -17.24 6.02 -7.98
N GLU A 208 -18.41 5.51 -8.41
CA GLU A 208 -19.69 6.24 -8.28
C GLU A 208 -20.11 6.43 -6.81
N VAL A 209 -19.80 5.50 -5.92
CA VAL A 209 -20.03 5.62 -4.48
C VAL A 209 -19.06 6.62 -3.87
N PHE A 210 -17.77 6.47 -4.18
CA PHE A 210 -16.73 7.32 -3.64
C PHE A 210 -16.93 8.79 -4.04
N LYS A 211 -17.16 9.07 -5.31
CA LYS A 211 -17.39 10.44 -5.83
C LYS A 211 -18.54 11.15 -5.13
N LYS A 212 -19.59 10.43 -4.73
CA LYS A 212 -20.77 11.01 -4.06
C LYS A 212 -20.66 11.12 -2.56
N LEU A 213 -19.88 10.22 -1.91
CA LEU A 213 -19.91 10.05 -0.46
C LEU A 213 -18.53 10.13 0.21
N SER A 214 -17.46 10.45 -0.53
CA SER A 214 -16.08 10.49 0.02
C SER A 214 -15.91 11.53 1.11
N SER A 215 -16.59 12.66 0.98
CA SER A 215 -16.51 13.78 1.92
C SER A 215 -17.86 14.47 2.03
N ILE A 216 -18.51 14.33 3.18
CA ILE A 216 -19.83 14.88 3.45
C ILE A 216 -19.71 15.84 4.64
N ARG A 217 -20.28 17.03 4.50
CA ARG A 217 -20.46 17.95 5.64
C ARG A 217 -21.69 17.54 6.42
N TYR A 218 -21.52 17.22 7.69
CA TYR A 218 -22.60 16.86 8.59
C TYR A 218 -22.72 17.87 9.73
N ALA A 219 -23.90 18.48 9.91
CA ALA A 219 -24.27 19.34 11.02
C ALA A 219 -23.26 20.42 11.42
N GLY A 220 -22.55 21.02 10.45
CA GLY A 220 -21.58 22.10 10.74
C GLY A 220 -20.27 21.65 11.38
N GLN A 221 -20.08 20.35 11.56
CA GLN A 221 -18.85 19.76 12.11
C GLN A 221 -17.97 19.13 11.01
N SER A 222 -16.81 18.59 11.42
CA SER A 222 -15.78 18.02 10.56
C SER A 222 -16.31 17.13 9.43
N ASN A 223 -15.65 17.17 8.28
CA ASN A 223 -15.99 16.35 7.12
C ASN A 223 -16.03 14.86 7.47
N PHE A 224 -17.17 14.20 7.24
CA PHE A 224 -17.27 12.75 7.28
C PHE A 224 -16.42 12.17 6.14
N ASN A 225 -15.57 11.22 6.47
CA ASN A 225 -14.75 10.51 5.49
C ASN A 225 -15.17 9.04 5.44
N LEU A 226 -15.74 8.61 4.31
CA LEU A 226 -16.27 7.27 4.11
C LEU A 226 -15.25 6.16 4.41
N ARG A 227 -14.01 6.28 3.90
CA ARG A 227 -12.97 5.27 4.11
C ARG A 227 -12.58 5.15 5.58
N ARG A 228 -12.42 6.30 6.25
CA ARG A 228 -12.06 6.34 7.67
C ARG A 228 -13.16 5.76 8.54
N TYR A 229 -14.40 6.12 8.26
CA TYR A 229 -15.56 5.60 8.98
C TYR A 229 -15.68 4.09 8.83
N LEU A 230 -15.69 3.59 7.59
CA LEU A 230 -15.76 2.16 7.31
C LEU A 230 -14.61 1.40 7.98
N LYS A 231 -13.38 1.91 7.88
CA LYS A 231 -12.22 1.28 8.51
C LYS A 231 -12.35 1.21 10.03
N ALA A 232 -12.84 2.27 10.68
CA ALA A 232 -13.06 2.30 12.11
C ALA A 232 -14.11 1.27 12.54
N GLU A 233 -15.23 1.15 11.81
CA GLU A 233 -16.30 0.18 12.12
C GLU A 233 -15.85 -1.29 11.99
N LEU A 234 -14.87 -1.59 11.14
CA LEU A 234 -14.40 -2.95 10.90
C LEU A 234 -13.29 -3.39 11.88
N ILE A 235 -12.45 -2.46 12.34
CA ILE A 235 -11.27 -2.77 13.18
C ILE A 235 -11.64 -2.94 14.67
N VAL A 236 -12.75 -2.43 15.13
CA VAL A 236 -13.16 -2.45 16.56
C VAL A 236 -13.37 -3.87 17.13
N LYS A 237 -13.38 -4.90 16.29
CA LYS A 237 -13.63 -6.29 16.72
C LYS A 237 -12.34 -6.95 17.22
N SER A 238 -12.45 -7.69 18.32
CA SER A 238 -11.32 -8.34 19.01
C SER A 238 -10.55 -9.40 18.19
N GLN A 239 -11.08 -9.80 17.05
CA GLN A 239 -10.48 -10.75 16.10
C GLN A 239 -10.55 -10.24 14.67
N ALA A 240 -10.40 -8.93 14.48
CA ALA A 240 -10.50 -8.32 13.18
C ALA A 240 -9.43 -8.86 12.22
N ILE A 241 -9.85 -9.22 11.01
CA ILE A 241 -8.96 -9.47 9.89
C ILE A 241 -8.46 -8.10 9.42
N PRO A 242 -7.15 -7.90 9.17
CA PRO A 242 -6.64 -6.67 8.57
C PRO A 242 -7.40 -6.29 7.31
N VAL A 243 -7.76 -5.01 7.17
CA VAL A 243 -8.55 -4.51 6.04
C VAL A 243 -7.78 -3.45 5.28
N GLN A 244 -7.71 -3.61 3.96
CA GLN A 244 -7.23 -2.58 3.04
C GLN A 244 -8.38 -2.11 2.15
N ILE A 245 -8.71 -0.81 2.23
CA ILE A 245 -9.75 -0.20 1.42
C ILE A 245 -9.12 0.43 0.19
N ILE A 246 -9.55 -0.01 -0.98
CA ILE A 246 -9.04 0.40 -2.31
C ILE A 246 -10.19 0.99 -3.12
N LEU A 247 -9.89 1.95 -3.97
CA LEU A 247 -10.88 2.51 -4.89
C LEU A 247 -10.88 1.72 -6.21
N GLU A 248 -12.03 1.60 -6.82
CA GLU A 248 -12.20 0.98 -8.13
C GLU A 248 -11.21 1.52 -9.17
N ASP A 249 -11.04 2.85 -9.24
CA ASP A 249 -10.10 3.49 -10.18
C ASP A 249 -8.65 2.97 -10.02
N THR A 250 -8.25 2.49 -8.83
CA THR A 250 -6.92 1.93 -8.59
C THR A 250 -6.74 0.54 -9.22
N VAL A 251 -7.76 -0.30 -9.16
CA VAL A 251 -7.69 -1.68 -9.66
C VAL A 251 -7.98 -1.79 -11.16
N THR A 252 -8.63 -0.77 -11.74
CA THR A 252 -8.96 -0.70 -13.18
C THR A 252 -7.91 0.02 -14.01
N GLN A 253 -6.97 0.77 -13.41
CA GLN A 253 -5.84 1.39 -14.12
C GLN A 253 -4.87 0.28 -14.54
N ARG A 254 -4.88 -0.04 -15.82
CA ARG A 254 -3.94 -0.96 -16.50
C ARG A 254 -2.81 -0.19 -17.14
#